data_8c8beb053cee252e14f620914dda6221
#
_entry.id   8c8beb053cee252e14f620914dda6221
#
_cell.length_a   1.000
_cell.length_b   1.000
_cell.length_c   1.000
_cell.angle_alpha   90.00
_cell.angle_beta   90.00
_cell.angle_gamma   90.00
#
_symmetry.space_group_name_H-M   'P 1'
#
loop_
_entity.id
_entity.type
_entity.pdbx_description
1 polymer ?
#
loop_
_entity_poly.entity_id
_entity_poly.type
_entity_poly.pdbx_seq_one_letter_code
_entity_poly.pdbx_strand_id
1 'polypeptide(L)'
;RLTGEVYAALVNRHPDKVGFVRHADVPGGFIVVSWQDVLATYRSLAHGHDDIRPASGQVTSWHAILSRLMKDIRPRSARQSPAPSLTASSGPAILEAAEPGDLLCTLGAPWHDANYEARVAAFKAATGLRFAILIHDLIPLLRPEYFDLGRAPHFERVIAGILPLADAILTNSKATAHDVSTWADRQKIMLGSAPRVIPIGAGFDRPTWGSLPAGLNTGEYALFVSTIEVRKNHQQAFRIWSQLLRELPRDQVPKLVFAGGWGWMVEDLRKAIEATNHLDNKLAIVSSPDDATLAALYRECRFTLYLSYYEGWGLPVSDSLSFGKICVASERTSIPEAGSRFCLYVDPDNTTAAYETVKNLISSPNMLEQLEGELRDNYTPTSWTTTADAIVQTLLPEAESMKARAEFDPSPGCALAAFRRA
;
A
#
# COMPACT_ATOMS: atom_id res chain seq x y z
N ARG A 1 -0.53 5.06 1.29
CA ARG A 1 0.41 5.20 2.40
C ARG A 1 1.77 4.57 2.10
N LEU A 2 1.85 3.29 1.71
CA LEU A 2 3.12 2.58 1.48
C LEU A 2 4.11 3.41 0.64
N THR A 3 3.71 3.86 -0.55
CA THR A 3 4.59 4.63 -1.45
C THR A 3 5.07 5.95 -0.81
N GLY A 4 4.20 6.65 -0.07
CA GLY A 4 4.55 7.90 0.62
C GLY A 4 5.55 7.70 1.75
N GLU A 5 5.36 6.67 2.58
CA GLU A 5 6.29 6.32 3.66
C GLU A 5 7.65 5.90 3.10
N VAL A 6 7.66 5.09 2.02
CA VAL A 6 8.91 4.69 1.35
C VAL A 6 9.66 5.91 0.79
N TYR A 7 8.97 6.85 0.13
CA TYR A 7 9.61 8.06 -0.38
C TYR A 7 10.18 8.92 0.75
N ALA A 8 9.43 9.12 1.82
CA ALA A 8 9.90 9.88 2.98
C ALA A 8 11.13 9.23 3.62
N ALA A 9 11.11 7.92 3.80
CA ALA A 9 12.24 7.17 4.38
C ALA A 9 13.49 7.23 3.46
N LEU A 10 13.31 7.09 2.13
CA LEU A 10 14.42 7.22 1.16
C LEU A 10 15.08 8.60 1.23
N VAL A 11 14.30 9.67 1.23
CA VAL A 11 14.85 11.05 1.33
C VAL A 11 15.55 11.29 2.64
N ASN A 12 14.96 10.85 3.75
CA ASN A 12 15.53 11.06 5.08
C ASN A 12 16.82 10.25 5.29
N ARG A 13 16.89 9.04 4.73
CA ARG A 13 17.99 8.10 4.94
C ARG A 13 19.11 8.22 3.91
N HIS A 14 18.76 8.52 2.67
CA HIS A 14 19.68 8.54 1.53
C HIS A 14 19.53 9.82 0.68
N PRO A 15 19.60 11.02 1.27
CA PRO A 15 19.32 12.28 0.54
C PRO A 15 20.22 12.50 -0.67
N ASP A 16 21.47 12.02 -0.59
CA ASP A 16 22.46 12.18 -1.67
C ASP A 16 22.36 11.12 -2.77
N LYS A 17 21.50 10.09 -2.57
CA LYS A 17 21.34 8.97 -3.50
C LYS A 17 19.99 8.99 -4.23
N VAL A 18 19.05 9.83 -3.82
CA VAL A 18 17.67 9.80 -4.29
C VAL A 18 17.26 11.15 -4.86
N GLY A 19 16.96 11.16 -6.13
CA GLY A 19 16.30 12.26 -6.83
C GLY A 19 14.89 11.88 -7.26
N PHE A 20 14.04 12.85 -7.51
CA PHE A 20 12.68 12.62 -7.99
C PHE A 20 12.52 13.12 -9.42
N VAL A 21 11.73 12.35 -10.18
CA VAL A 21 11.36 12.72 -11.54
C VAL A 21 9.86 12.60 -11.72
N ARG A 22 9.30 13.41 -12.61
CA ARG A 22 7.93 13.26 -13.11
C ARG A 22 7.95 13.08 -14.62
N HIS A 23 6.97 12.39 -15.18
CA HIS A 23 6.83 12.31 -16.62
C HIS A 23 6.53 13.67 -17.25
N ALA A 24 7.06 13.92 -18.44
CA ALA A 24 6.86 15.14 -19.21
C ALA A 24 7.03 14.84 -20.71
N ASP A 25 6.47 15.70 -21.55
CA ASP A 25 6.63 15.58 -23.01
C ASP A 25 7.93 16.27 -23.46
N VAL A 26 9.05 15.72 -23.01
CA VAL A 26 10.42 16.15 -23.30
C VAL A 26 11.25 14.96 -23.75
N PRO A 27 12.40 15.16 -24.42
CA PRO A 27 13.34 14.09 -24.70
C PRO A 27 13.71 13.31 -23.42
N GLY A 28 13.67 11.97 -23.49
CA GLY A 28 13.87 11.10 -22.32
C GLY A 28 12.62 10.91 -21.44
N GLY A 29 11.51 11.58 -21.72
CA GLY A 29 10.20 11.35 -21.11
C GLY A 29 9.99 11.84 -19.68
N PHE A 30 11.04 12.41 -19.03
CA PHE A 30 11.00 12.81 -17.62
C PHE A 30 11.75 14.11 -17.37
N ILE A 31 11.30 14.88 -16.37
CA ILE A 31 12.01 16.02 -15.80
C ILE A 31 12.30 15.79 -14.33
N VAL A 32 13.41 16.33 -13.85
CA VAL A 32 13.79 16.30 -12.43
C VAL A 32 12.91 17.26 -11.64
N VAL A 33 12.45 16.81 -10.47
CA VAL A 33 11.63 17.63 -9.55
C VAL A 33 12.21 17.56 -8.13
N SER A 34 11.99 18.61 -7.34
CA SER A 34 12.42 18.61 -5.95
C SER A 34 11.48 17.75 -5.08
N TRP A 35 11.98 17.28 -3.93
CA TRP A 35 11.13 16.64 -2.93
C TRP A 35 10.00 17.55 -2.45
N GLN A 36 10.25 18.86 -2.41
CA GLN A 36 9.23 19.85 -2.05
C GLN A 36 8.09 19.90 -3.07
N ASP A 37 8.41 19.81 -4.38
CA ASP A 37 7.39 19.73 -5.44
C ASP A 37 6.56 18.46 -5.33
N VAL A 38 7.22 17.34 -5.03
CA VAL A 38 6.53 16.05 -4.76
C VAL A 38 5.57 16.22 -3.59
N LEU A 39 6.02 16.75 -2.46
CA LEU A 39 5.19 17.02 -1.29
C LEU A 39 4.05 18.00 -1.57
N ALA A 40 4.31 19.07 -2.33
CA ALA A 40 3.30 20.04 -2.72
C ALA A 40 2.22 19.41 -3.59
N THR A 41 2.62 18.56 -4.55
CA THR A 41 1.69 17.79 -5.39
C THR A 41 0.81 16.87 -4.54
N TYR A 42 1.40 16.15 -3.61
CA TYR A 42 0.65 15.30 -2.70
C TYR A 42 -0.31 16.10 -1.80
N ARG A 43 0.11 17.25 -1.30
CA ARG A 43 -0.74 18.14 -0.49
C ARG A 43 -1.88 18.74 -1.30
N SER A 44 -1.64 19.18 -2.53
CA SER A 44 -2.69 19.72 -3.41
C SER A 44 -3.75 18.68 -3.76
N LEU A 45 -3.34 17.44 -4.00
CA LEU A 45 -4.26 16.31 -4.20
C LEU A 45 -5.07 15.98 -2.94
N ALA A 46 -4.51 16.23 -1.75
CA ALA A 46 -5.22 16.09 -0.49
C ALA A 46 -6.26 17.17 -0.26
N HIS A 47 -6.03 18.40 -0.72
CA HIS A 47 -6.89 19.59 -0.47
C HIS A 47 -7.78 19.96 -1.66
N GLY A 48 -7.56 19.43 -2.85
CA GLY A 48 -8.22 19.82 -4.11
C GLY A 48 -9.69 19.45 -4.29
N HIS A 49 -10.38 19.03 -3.22
CA HIS A 49 -11.82 18.73 -3.22
C HIS A 49 -12.62 19.49 -2.15
N ASP A 50 -12.13 20.66 -1.71
CA ASP A 50 -12.79 21.48 -0.68
C ASP A 50 -13.99 22.34 -1.18
N ASP A 51 -14.57 22.05 -2.34
CA ASP A 51 -15.84 22.68 -2.75
C ASP A 51 -17.10 22.07 -2.14
N ILE A 52 -16.96 21.14 -1.19
CA ILE A 52 -18.04 20.71 -0.28
C ILE A 52 -17.51 20.82 1.14
N ARG A 53 -17.65 22.02 1.74
CA ARG A 53 -17.30 22.27 3.13
C ARG A 53 -18.21 21.47 4.09
N PRO A 54 -17.62 20.69 5.01
CA PRO A 54 -18.07 20.71 6.40
C PRO A 54 -17.09 21.60 7.20
N ALA A 55 -17.69 22.48 8.00
CA ALA A 55 -16.94 23.31 8.93
C ALA A 55 -16.26 22.44 9.99
N SER A 56 -14.95 22.34 9.95
CA SER A 56 -13.98 22.08 11.03
C SER A 56 -12.70 21.48 10.44
N GLY A 57 -11.56 22.06 10.79
CA GLY A 57 -10.26 21.76 10.19
C GLY A 57 -9.83 20.30 10.36
N GLN A 58 -9.90 19.53 9.30
CA GLN A 58 -9.39 18.17 9.24
C GLN A 58 -8.36 18.06 8.13
N VAL A 59 -7.15 17.70 8.52
CA VAL A 59 -6.06 17.28 7.62
C VAL A 59 -6.41 15.90 7.07
N THR A 60 -6.50 15.77 5.76
CA THR A 60 -6.85 14.51 5.10
C THR A 60 -5.67 13.55 5.06
N SER A 61 -5.92 12.28 5.43
CA SER A 61 -4.96 11.18 5.40
C SER A 61 -4.57 10.77 3.98
N TRP A 62 -3.37 10.22 3.82
CA TRP A 62 -2.87 9.62 2.58
C TRP A 62 -3.81 8.56 1.98
N HIS A 63 -4.58 7.87 2.81
CA HIS A 63 -5.61 6.91 2.40
C HIS A 63 -6.74 7.58 1.61
N ALA A 64 -7.13 8.78 2.01
CA ALA A 64 -8.12 9.57 1.29
C ALA A 64 -7.63 10.03 -0.09
N ILE A 65 -6.32 10.27 -0.22
CA ILE A 65 -5.70 10.70 -1.49
C ILE A 65 -5.70 9.54 -2.50
N LEU A 66 -5.27 8.34 -2.10
CA LEU A 66 -5.25 7.16 -2.97
C LEU A 66 -6.66 6.72 -3.37
N SER A 67 -7.62 6.74 -2.44
CA SER A 67 -9.01 6.40 -2.74
C SER A 67 -9.70 7.43 -3.65
N ARG A 68 -9.29 8.70 -3.61
CA ARG A 68 -9.79 9.75 -4.50
C ARG A 68 -9.19 9.68 -5.89
N LEU A 69 -7.89 9.42 -6.03
CA LEU A 69 -7.25 9.11 -7.33
C LEU A 69 -7.95 7.95 -8.06
N MET A 70 -8.49 6.99 -7.30
CA MET A 70 -9.22 5.84 -7.85
C MET A 70 -10.67 6.18 -8.25
N LYS A 71 -11.28 7.26 -7.73
CA LYS A 71 -12.68 7.65 -8.05
C LYS A 71 -12.82 8.54 -9.29
N ASP A 72 -11.82 9.28 -9.67
CA ASP A 72 -11.88 10.25 -10.77
C ASP A 72 -11.69 9.65 -12.17
N ILE A 73 -11.56 8.33 -12.30
CA ILE A 73 -11.51 7.62 -13.59
C ILE A 73 -12.93 7.19 -14.04
N ARG A 74 -13.89 8.10 -14.05
CA ARG A 74 -15.10 7.93 -14.86
C ARG A 74 -14.93 8.71 -16.16
N PRO A 75 -15.24 8.12 -17.34
CA PRO A 75 -15.31 8.88 -18.57
C PRO A 75 -16.48 9.87 -18.46
N ARG A 76 -16.19 11.09 -18.06
CA ARG A 76 -17.13 12.21 -18.21
C ARG A 76 -17.03 12.68 -19.65
N SER A 77 -18.12 12.50 -20.39
CA SER A 77 -18.40 13.33 -21.56
C SER A 77 -18.23 14.80 -21.18
N ALA A 78 -17.29 15.45 -21.83
CA ALA A 78 -17.10 16.88 -22.02
C ALA A 78 -17.82 17.84 -21.07
N ARG A 79 -17.16 18.23 -19.98
CA ARG A 79 -17.12 19.62 -19.49
C ARG A 79 -15.70 19.84 -18.96
N GLN A 80 -14.95 20.63 -19.72
CA GLN A 80 -13.62 21.12 -19.39
C GLN A 80 -13.74 22.09 -18.22
N SER A 81 -13.46 21.61 -17.01
CA SER A 81 -12.92 22.48 -15.98
C SER A 81 -11.40 22.40 -16.15
N PRO A 82 -10.67 23.51 -16.18
CA PRO A 82 -9.23 23.47 -16.29
C PRO A 82 -8.68 22.68 -15.10
N ALA A 83 -7.87 21.66 -15.39
CA ALA A 83 -7.04 21.02 -14.39
C ALA A 83 -6.27 22.12 -13.66
N PRO A 84 -6.09 22.06 -12.31
CA PRO A 84 -5.24 23.02 -11.64
C PRO A 84 -3.92 23.01 -12.39
N SER A 85 -3.53 24.15 -12.95
CA SER A 85 -2.24 24.33 -13.60
C SER A 85 -1.20 24.09 -12.52
N LEU A 86 -0.61 22.90 -12.51
CA LEU A 86 0.63 22.66 -11.80
C LEU A 86 1.55 23.75 -12.32
N THR A 87 1.88 24.72 -11.47
CA THR A 87 2.89 25.74 -11.77
C THR A 87 4.06 24.97 -12.32
N ALA A 88 4.40 25.27 -13.58
CA ALA A 88 5.43 24.57 -14.31
C ALA A 88 6.75 24.72 -13.56
N SER A 89 7.08 23.80 -12.67
CA SER A 89 8.44 23.65 -12.20
C SER A 89 9.22 23.12 -13.40
N SER A 90 9.90 24.04 -14.09
CA SER A 90 10.79 23.74 -15.19
C SER A 90 12.10 23.19 -14.63
N GLY A 91 12.07 21.91 -14.22
CA GLY A 91 13.31 21.21 -13.91
C GLY A 91 14.04 20.81 -15.21
N PRO A 92 15.34 20.51 -15.15
CA PRO A 92 16.09 20.01 -16.29
C PRO A 92 15.49 18.70 -16.80
N ALA A 93 15.59 18.46 -18.08
CA ALA A 93 15.27 17.14 -18.64
C ALA A 93 16.17 16.09 -18.01
N ILE A 94 15.63 14.86 -17.81
CA ILE A 94 16.40 13.79 -17.19
C ILE A 94 17.70 13.49 -17.97
N LEU A 95 17.70 13.69 -19.28
CA LEU A 95 18.89 13.52 -20.13
C LEU A 95 20.04 14.48 -19.81
N GLU A 96 19.73 15.63 -19.21
CA GLU A 96 20.73 16.65 -18.79
C GLU A 96 21.24 16.40 -17.37
N ALA A 97 20.45 15.70 -16.56
CA ALA A 97 20.69 15.50 -15.13
C ALA A 97 21.21 14.10 -14.79
N ALA A 98 20.90 13.11 -15.61
CA ALA A 98 21.27 11.71 -15.34
C ALA A 98 22.76 11.46 -15.61
N GLU A 99 23.40 10.75 -14.69
CA GLU A 99 24.82 10.40 -14.74
C GLU A 99 25.03 8.88 -14.96
N PRO A 100 26.18 8.46 -15.50
CA PRO A 100 26.51 7.04 -15.61
C PRO A 100 26.44 6.32 -14.25
N GLY A 101 25.66 5.24 -14.18
CA GLY A 101 25.44 4.49 -12.94
C GLY A 101 24.12 4.79 -12.24
N ASP A 102 23.45 5.89 -12.61
CA ASP A 102 22.10 6.18 -12.13
C ASP A 102 21.09 5.09 -12.55
N LEU A 103 19.97 5.08 -11.85
CA LEU A 103 18.89 4.12 -12.10
C LEU A 103 17.54 4.84 -11.94
N LEU A 104 16.66 4.67 -12.93
CA LEU A 104 15.27 5.07 -12.82
C LEU A 104 14.50 4.01 -12.03
N CYS A 105 13.82 4.41 -10.96
CA CYS A 105 13.02 3.50 -10.14
C CYS A 105 11.57 3.95 -10.03
N THR A 106 10.62 3.05 -10.31
CA THR A 106 9.20 3.27 -10.10
C THR A 106 8.74 2.52 -8.86
N LEU A 107 8.31 3.26 -7.84
CA LEU A 107 7.79 2.72 -6.58
C LEU A 107 6.26 2.85 -6.45
N GLY A 108 5.60 3.46 -7.41
CA GLY A 108 4.16 3.75 -7.40
C GLY A 108 3.38 3.01 -8.48
N ALA A 109 2.34 3.65 -9.00
CA ALA A 109 1.34 3.11 -9.90
C ALA A 109 1.54 3.59 -11.35
N PRO A 110 2.42 2.96 -12.15
CA PRO A 110 2.74 3.41 -13.51
C PRO A 110 1.56 3.35 -14.49
N TRP A 111 0.56 2.54 -14.20
CA TRP A 111 -0.63 2.37 -15.05
C TRP A 111 -1.55 3.61 -15.14
N HIS A 112 -1.24 4.68 -14.42
CA HIS A 112 -1.96 5.95 -14.57
C HIS A 112 -1.48 6.78 -15.78
N ASP A 113 -0.30 6.48 -16.34
CA ASP A 113 0.17 7.04 -17.61
C ASP A 113 0.04 5.97 -18.71
N ALA A 114 -0.79 6.25 -19.70
CA ALA A 114 -1.06 5.33 -20.82
C ALA A 114 0.18 5.04 -21.69
N ASN A 115 1.21 5.87 -21.61
CA ASN A 115 2.44 5.79 -22.42
C ASN A 115 3.67 5.49 -21.55
N TYR A 116 3.49 5.02 -20.32
CA TYR A 116 4.59 4.87 -19.37
C TYR A 116 5.68 3.91 -19.87
N GLU A 117 5.31 2.78 -20.44
CA GLU A 117 6.26 1.81 -21.03
C GLU A 117 7.08 2.42 -22.16
N ALA A 118 6.46 3.23 -23.02
CA ALA A 118 7.17 3.91 -24.11
C ALA A 118 8.15 4.96 -23.59
N ARG A 119 7.80 5.69 -22.52
CA ARG A 119 8.70 6.64 -21.86
C ARG A 119 9.89 5.97 -21.21
N VAL A 120 9.69 4.84 -20.53
CA VAL A 120 10.79 4.04 -19.96
C VAL A 120 11.69 3.48 -21.05
N ALA A 121 11.12 2.98 -22.15
CA ALA A 121 11.90 2.50 -23.29
C ALA A 121 12.74 3.61 -23.93
N ALA A 122 12.14 4.80 -24.12
CA ALA A 122 12.86 5.98 -24.66
C ALA A 122 13.96 6.45 -23.70
N PHE A 123 13.72 6.46 -22.40
CA PHE A 123 14.72 6.78 -21.37
C PHE A 123 15.90 5.82 -21.45
N LYS A 124 15.66 4.49 -21.44
CA LYS A 124 16.72 3.48 -21.53
C LYS A 124 17.52 3.61 -22.82
N ALA A 125 16.85 3.81 -23.97
CA ALA A 125 17.50 3.97 -25.27
C ALA A 125 18.38 5.23 -25.34
N ALA A 126 17.93 6.34 -24.72
CA ALA A 126 18.65 7.61 -24.75
C ALA A 126 19.82 7.67 -23.77
N THR A 127 19.72 7.02 -22.62
CA THR A 127 20.70 7.14 -21.51
C THR A 127 21.57 5.90 -21.34
N GLY A 128 21.12 4.72 -21.76
CA GLY A 128 21.74 3.44 -21.43
C GLY A 128 21.60 3.03 -19.95
N LEU A 129 20.86 3.79 -19.16
CA LEU A 129 20.69 3.56 -17.72
C LEU A 129 19.70 2.43 -17.42
N ARG A 130 19.80 1.89 -16.22
CA ARG A 130 18.94 0.82 -15.74
C ARG A 130 17.58 1.35 -15.31
N PHE A 131 16.59 0.44 -15.32
CA PHE A 131 15.25 0.69 -14.82
C PHE A 131 14.85 -0.37 -13.79
N ALA A 132 14.27 0.07 -12.68
CA ALA A 132 13.71 -0.79 -11.65
C ALA A 132 12.25 -0.45 -11.37
N ILE A 133 11.48 -1.46 -10.94
CA ILE A 133 10.08 -1.28 -10.59
C ILE A 133 9.73 -2.06 -9.32
N LEU A 134 8.92 -1.46 -8.45
CA LEU A 134 8.27 -2.14 -7.33
C LEU A 134 6.84 -2.51 -7.73
N ILE A 135 6.56 -3.80 -7.80
CA ILE A 135 5.23 -4.35 -8.01
C ILE A 135 4.58 -4.60 -6.65
N HIS A 136 3.47 -3.91 -6.38
CA HIS A 136 2.72 -4.06 -5.13
C HIS A 136 1.81 -5.28 -5.12
N ASP A 137 1.17 -5.56 -6.24
CA ASP A 137 0.33 -6.72 -6.50
C ASP A 137 -0.01 -6.83 -7.99
N LEU A 138 -0.58 -7.97 -8.37
CA LEU A 138 -1.19 -8.21 -9.67
C LEU A 138 -2.68 -8.56 -9.54
N ILE A 139 -3.34 -8.09 -8.48
CA ILE A 139 -4.72 -8.45 -8.17
C ILE A 139 -5.69 -8.17 -9.34
N PRO A 140 -5.60 -7.03 -10.07
CA PRO A 140 -6.49 -6.81 -11.23
C PRO A 140 -6.37 -7.86 -12.33
N LEU A 141 -5.24 -8.55 -12.45
CA LEU A 141 -5.00 -9.61 -13.44
C LEU A 141 -5.44 -10.99 -12.94
N LEU A 142 -5.19 -11.25 -11.66
CA LEU A 142 -5.40 -12.57 -11.06
C LEU A 142 -6.81 -12.75 -10.53
N ARG A 143 -7.47 -11.66 -10.16
CA ARG A 143 -8.79 -11.60 -9.54
C ARG A 143 -9.62 -10.45 -10.11
N PRO A 144 -9.85 -10.43 -11.44
CA PRO A 144 -10.56 -9.35 -12.12
C PRO A 144 -12.00 -9.17 -11.62
N GLU A 145 -12.59 -10.20 -11.03
CA GLU A 145 -13.94 -10.17 -10.44
C GLU A 145 -14.09 -9.17 -9.29
N TYR A 146 -12.99 -8.71 -8.69
CA TYR A 146 -13.03 -7.68 -7.64
C TYR A 146 -12.98 -6.25 -8.18
N PHE A 147 -12.97 -6.06 -9.49
CA PHE A 147 -12.81 -4.74 -10.11
C PHE A 147 -13.89 -4.47 -11.17
N ASP A 148 -14.07 -3.19 -11.48
CA ASP A 148 -14.95 -2.77 -12.58
C ASP A 148 -14.43 -3.30 -13.93
N LEU A 149 -15.37 -3.62 -14.83
CA LEU A 149 -15.07 -4.05 -16.20
C LEU A 149 -14.20 -3.01 -16.93
N GLY A 150 -13.10 -3.47 -17.53
CA GLY A 150 -12.18 -2.64 -18.31
C GLY A 150 -10.89 -2.22 -17.57
N ARG A 151 -10.80 -2.38 -16.26
CA ARG A 151 -9.57 -2.07 -15.51
C ARG A 151 -8.43 -3.08 -15.78
N ALA A 152 -8.76 -4.36 -15.79
CA ALA A 152 -7.79 -5.43 -15.99
C ALA A 152 -7.05 -5.35 -17.34
N PRO A 153 -7.69 -5.15 -18.51
CA PRO A 153 -6.99 -5.06 -19.78
C PRO A 153 -5.98 -3.90 -19.88
N HIS A 154 -6.32 -2.75 -19.29
CA HIS A 154 -5.38 -1.62 -19.28
C HIS A 154 -4.17 -1.91 -18.38
N PHE A 155 -4.43 -2.43 -17.18
CA PHE A 155 -3.38 -2.83 -16.24
C PHE A 155 -2.48 -3.91 -16.83
N GLU A 156 -3.06 -4.93 -17.49
CA GLU A 156 -2.35 -5.99 -18.19
C GLU A 156 -1.38 -5.46 -19.23
N ARG A 157 -1.86 -4.59 -20.13
CA ARG A 157 -1.03 -3.99 -21.17
C ARG A 157 0.18 -3.27 -20.58
N VAL A 158 -0.01 -2.45 -19.53
CA VAL A 158 1.09 -1.71 -18.91
C VAL A 158 2.08 -2.65 -18.23
N ILE A 159 1.59 -3.64 -17.47
CA ILE A 159 2.49 -4.60 -16.79
C ILE A 159 3.24 -5.46 -17.80
N ALA A 160 2.56 -5.95 -18.84
CA ALA A 160 3.20 -6.73 -19.92
C ALA A 160 4.29 -5.94 -20.67
N GLY A 161 4.06 -4.64 -20.88
CA GLY A 161 5.02 -3.78 -21.56
C GLY A 161 6.21 -3.35 -20.69
N ILE A 162 6.01 -3.20 -19.39
CA ILE A 162 7.03 -2.65 -18.49
C ILE A 162 7.96 -3.71 -17.89
N LEU A 163 7.47 -4.92 -17.61
CA LEU A 163 8.26 -5.98 -16.99
C LEU A 163 9.50 -6.39 -17.82
N PRO A 164 9.44 -6.50 -19.17
CA PRO A 164 10.62 -6.78 -19.99
C PRO A 164 11.68 -5.68 -19.95
N LEU A 165 11.28 -4.43 -19.64
CA LEU A 165 12.19 -3.29 -19.58
C LEU A 165 12.93 -3.20 -18.23
N ALA A 166 12.43 -3.91 -17.20
CA ALA A 166 12.93 -3.79 -15.84
C ALA A 166 14.21 -4.63 -15.64
N ASP A 167 15.32 -3.95 -15.35
CA ASP A 167 16.60 -4.58 -14.98
C ASP A 167 16.56 -5.11 -13.52
N ALA A 168 15.66 -4.56 -12.70
CA ALA A 168 15.35 -5.07 -11.36
C ALA A 168 13.85 -4.98 -11.07
N ILE A 169 13.29 -6.08 -10.57
CA ILE A 169 11.89 -6.17 -10.16
C ILE A 169 11.87 -6.37 -8.64
N LEU A 170 11.29 -5.42 -7.93
CA LEU A 170 11.06 -5.49 -6.50
C LEU A 170 9.62 -5.89 -6.23
N THR A 171 9.38 -6.59 -5.14
CA THR A 171 8.04 -6.94 -4.65
C THR A 171 7.95 -6.75 -3.14
N ASN A 172 6.76 -6.52 -2.65
CA ASN A 172 6.50 -6.30 -1.23
C ASN A 172 6.25 -7.60 -0.44
N SER A 173 6.15 -8.75 -1.13
CA SER A 173 5.93 -10.06 -0.50
C SER A 173 6.41 -11.19 -1.40
N LYS A 174 6.61 -12.38 -0.81
CA LYS A 174 6.87 -13.62 -1.56
C LYS A 174 5.66 -14.02 -2.41
N ALA A 175 4.45 -13.79 -1.88
CA ALA A 175 3.22 -14.03 -2.62
C ALA A 175 3.19 -13.19 -3.90
N THR A 176 3.47 -11.88 -3.83
CA THR A 176 3.55 -11.03 -5.02
C THR A 176 4.69 -11.44 -5.96
N ALA A 177 5.85 -11.84 -5.43
CA ALA A 177 6.96 -12.33 -6.26
C ALA A 177 6.56 -13.61 -7.04
N HIS A 178 5.87 -14.53 -6.39
CA HIS A 178 5.31 -15.73 -7.00
C HIS A 178 4.28 -15.38 -8.09
N ASP A 179 3.37 -14.45 -7.79
CA ASP A 179 2.36 -13.99 -8.74
C ASP A 179 2.97 -13.39 -10.00
N VAL A 180 3.96 -12.51 -9.84
CA VAL A 180 4.69 -11.89 -10.98
C VAL A 180 5.35 -12.96 -11.83
N SER A 181 6.08 -13.88 -11.22
CA SER A 181 6.79 -14.96 -11.96
C SER A 181 5.80 -15.86 -12.69
N THR A 182 4.76 -16.34 -11.98
CA THR A 182 3.76 -17.25 -12.54
C THR A 182 2.96 -16.61 -13.67
N TRP A 183 2.59 -15.33 -13.52
CA TRP A 183 1.85 -14.61 -14.53
C TRP A 183 2.72 -14.36 -15.76
N ALA A 184 3.98 -13.93 -15.58
CA ALA A 184 4.93 -13.72 -16.69
C ALA A 184 5.17 -15.00 -17.48
N ASP A 185 5.35 -16.15 -16.80
CA ASP A 185 5.52 -17.46 -17.44
C ASP A 185 4.31 -17.83 -18.29
N ARG A 186 3.09 -17.65 -17.76
CA ARG A 186 1.83 -17.92 -18.48
C ARG A 186 1.68 -17.04 -19.73
N GLN A 187 2.09 -15.78 -19.64
CA GLN A 187 2.05 -14.82 -20.75
C GLN A 187 3.26 -14.93 -21.69
N LYS A 188 4.23 -15.81 -21.37
CA LYS A 188 5.51 -15.95 -22.11
C LYS A 188 6.31 -14.65 -22.15
N ILE A 189 6.24 -13.85 -21.07
CA ILE A 189 7.00 -12.62 -20.89
C ILE A 189 8.34 -12.97 -20.25
N MET A 190 9.42 -12.60 -20.92
CA MET A 190 10.76 -12.72 -20.34
C MET A 190 10.99 -11.60 -19.35
N LEU A 191 11.25 -11.95 -18.09
CA LEU A 191 11.64 -10.99 -17.06
C LEU A 191 13.13 -10.68 -17.20
N GLY A 192 13.52 -9.40 -17.13
CA GLY A 192 14.93 -8.99 -17.12
C GLY A 192 15.67 -9.45 -15.86
N SER A 193 14.97 -9.65 -14.75
CA SER A 193 15.50 -10.23 -13.51
C SER A 193 14.40 -10.96 -12.73
N ALA A 194 14.81 -11.89 -11.87
CA ALA A 194 13.87 -12.51 -10.93
C ALA A 194 13.35 -11.48 -9.92
N PRO A 195 12.05 -11.51 -9.56
CA PRO A 195 11.49 -10.63 -8.54
C PRO A 195 12.21 -10.80 -7.19
N ARG A 196 12.57 -9.69 -6.55
CA ARG A 196 13.21 -9.64 -5.24
C ARG A 196 12.28 -9.04 -4.21
N VAL A 197 12.06 -9.75 -3.12
CA VAL A 197 11.22 -9.29 -2.02
C VAL A 197 11.99 -8.28 -1.17
N ILE A 198 11.38 -7.13 -0.92
CA ILE A 198 11.88 -6.14 0.04
C ILE A 198 11.02 -6.15 1.31
N PRO A 199 11.62 -5.99 2.49
CA PRO A 199 10.85 -5.87 3.72
C PRO A 199 9.99 -4.60 3.69
N ILE A 200 8.77 -4.67 4.21
CA ILE A 200 7.84 -3.55 4.26
C ILE A 200 7.69 -3.04 5.69
N GLY A 201 7.85 -1.74 5.85
CA GLY A 201 7.68 -1.05 7.12
C GLY A 201 6.24 -1.13 7.64
N ALA A 202 6.09 -1.02 8.95
CA ALA A 202 4.81 -0.99 9.65
C ALA A 202 4.72 0.24 10.56
N GLY A 203 3.50 0.60 10.94
CA GLY A 203 3.23 1.73 11.82
C GLY A 203 3.35 3.08 11.09
N PHE A 204 3.42 4.13 11.87
CA PHE A 204 3.48 5.52 11.41
C PHE A 204 4.81 6.14 11.84
N ASP A 205 5.56 6.75 10.93
CA ASP A 205 6.88 7.33 11.20
C ASP A 205 6.87 8.46 12.25
N ARG A 206 5.72 9.12 12.39
CA ARG A 206 5.52 10.17 13.40
C ARG A 206 4.37 9.75 14.30
N PRO A 207 4.59 9.59 15.61
CA PRO A 207 3.51 9.38 16.57
C PRO A 207 2.65 10.65 16.59
N THR A 208 1.60 10.65 15.79
CA THR A 208 0.57 11.67 15.85
C THR A 208 -0.41 11.27 16.94
N TRP A 209 -0.48 12.08 18.00
CA TRP A 209 -1.40 11.86 19.12
C TRP A 209 -2.79 12.37 18.72
N GLY A 210 -3.56 11.53 18.02
CA GLY A 210 -4.96 11.80 17.73
C GLY A 210 -5.87 11.39 18.89
N SER A 211 -7.09 11.93 18.89
CA SER A 211 -8.16 11.52 19.79
C SER A 211 -9.11 10.54 19.09
N LEU A 212 -9.78 9.70 19.87
CA LEU A 212 -10.84 8.85 19.35
C LEU A 212 -12.01 9.71 18.83
N PRO A 213 -12.64 9.29 17.73
CA PRO A 213 -13.92 9.84 17.31
C PRO A 213 -14.99 9.74 18.42
N ALA A 214 -15.89 10.71 18.46
CA ALA A 214 -16.97 10.73 19.44
C ALA A 214 -17.78 9.41 19.42
N GLY A 215 -18.12 8.90 20.60
CA GLY A 215 -18.87 7.66 20.77
C GLY A 215 -18.07 6.37 20.65
N LEU A 216 -16.73 6.45 20.60
CA LEU A 216 -15.81 5.33 20.77
C LEU A 216 -15.04 5.47 22.08
N ASN A 217 -14.89 4.36 22.80
CA ASN A 217 -14.15 4.27 24.06
C ASN A 217 -13.03 3.25 23.95
N THR A 218 -11.96 3.44 24.71
CA THR A 218 -10.81 2.53 24.79
C THR A 218 -11.24 1.10 25.15
N GLY A 219 -10.79 0.12 24.36
CA GLY A 219 -11.04 -1.29 24.62
C GLY A 219 -12.47 -1.79 24.31
N GLU A 220 -13.38 -0.91 23.89
CA GLU A 220 -14.79 -1.26 23.70
C GLU A 220 -15.15 -1.56 22.22
N TYR A 221 -14.18 -1.59 21.32
CA TYR A 221 -14.45 -1.87 19.90
C TYR A 221 -13.39 -2.76 19.26
N ALA A 222 -13.82 -3.49 18.24
CA ALA A 222 -12.97 -4.17 17.27
C ALA A 222 -12.84 -3.28 16.03
N LEU A 223 -11.64 -3.22 15.44
CA LEU A 223 -11.31 -2.31 14.35
C LEU A 223 -11.03 -3.05 13.05
N PHE A 224 -11.62 -2.60 11.95
CA PHE A 224 -11.34 -3.07 10.61
C PHE A 224 -10.92 -1.89 9.71
N VAL A 225 -9.64 -1.82 9.38
CA VAL A 225 -9.06 -0.71 8.60
C VAL A 225 -8.88 -1.12 7.15
N SER A 226 -9.65 -0.55 6.25
CA SER A 226 -9.43 -0.58 4.79
C SER A 226 -10.51 0.23 4.07
N THR A 227 -10.33 0.47 2.76
CA THR A 227 -11.45 0.83 1.88
C THR A 227 -12.52 -0.26 1.98
N ILE A 228 -13.79 0.15 2.13
CA ILE A 228 -14.93 -0.77 2.21
C ILE A 228 -15.27 -1.20 0.78
N GLU A 229 -14.67 -2.28 0.33
CA GLU A 229 -14.83 -2.87 -1.00
C GLU A 229 -15.01 -4.38 -0.91
N VAL A 230 -15.53 -5.01 -1.96
CA VAL A 230 -15.89 -6.43 -1.97
C VAL A 230 -14.72 -7.34 -1.58
N ARG A 231 -13.51 -7.08 -2.09
CA ARG A 231 -12.30 -7.89 -1.83
C ARG A 231 -11.89 -7.89 -0.36
N LYS A 232 -12.15 -6.82 0.37
CA LYS A 232 -11.81 -6.67 1.80
C LYS A 232 -12.74 -7.44 2.74
N ASN A 233 -13.88 -7.90 2.22
CA ASN A 233 -14.79 -8.81 2.93
C ASN A 233 -15.40 -8.25 4.23
N HIS A 234 -15.74 -6.95 4.25
CA HIS A 234 -16.48 -6.34 5.38
C HIS A 234 -17.84 -7.01 5.60
N GLN A 235 -18.40 -7.63 4.56
CA GLN A 235 -19.64 -8.40 4.64
C GLN A 235 -19.53 -9.56 5.65
N GLN A 236 -18.38 -10.25 5.71
CA GLN A 236 -18.17 -11.32 6.68
C GLN A 236 -18.12 -10.75 8.10
N ALA A 237 -17.40 -9.65 8.33
CA ALA A 237 -17.37 -8.99 9.64
C ALA A 237 -18.78 -8.55 10.09
N PHE A 238 -19.58 -7.99 9.17
CA PHE A 238 -20.97 -7.64 9.45
C PHE A 238 -21.83 -8.87 9.84
N ARG A 239 -21.67 -9.99 9.13
CA ARG A 239 -22.39 -11.26 9.45
C ARG A 239 -21.98 -11.81 10.82
N ILE A 240 -20.68 -11.79 11.12
CA ILE A 240 -20.14 -12.22 12.42
C ILE A 240 -20.77 -11.39 13.55
N TRP A 241 -20.78 -10.06 13.45
CA TRP A 241 -21.39 -9.20 14.46
C TRP A 241 -22.89 -9.37 14.56
N SER A 242 -23.58 -9.56 13.46
CA SER A 242 -25.00 -9.87 13.45
C SER A 242 -25.32 -11.17 14.21
N GLN A 243 -24.45 -12.17 14.12
CA GLN A 243 -24.60 -13.43 14.84
C GLN A 243 -24.24 -13.27 16.33
N LEU A 244 -23.13 -12.60 16.66
CA LEU A 244 -22.72 -12.33 18.03
C LEU A 244 -23.83 -11.60 18.81
N LEU A 245 -24.48 -10.61 18.22
CA LEU A 245 -25.57 -9.84 18.83
C LEU A 245 -26.87 -10.64 19.04
N ARG A 246 -27.03 -11.77 18.35
CA ARG A 246 -28.15 -12.71 18.58
C ARG A 246 -27.86 -13.71 19.67
N GLU A 247 -26.59 -14.08 19.86
CA GLU A 247 -26.19 -15.18 20.75
C GLU A 247 -25.64 -14.70 22.10
N LEU A 248 -25.04 -13.51 22.16
CA LEU A 248 -24.42 -12.96 23.37
C LEU A 248 -25.18 -11.75 23.91
N PRO A 249 -25.10 -11.51 25.21
CA PRO A 249 -25.56 -10.24 25.79
C PRO A 249 -24.91 -9.06 25.09
N ARG A 250 -25.72 -8.05 24.80
CA ARG A 250 -25.32 -6.90 23.98
C ARG A 250 -24.13 -6.12 24.55
N ASP A 251 -24.02 -6.04 25.86
CA ASP A 251 -22.94 -5.39 26.59
C ASP A 251 -21.61 -6.12 26.47
N GLN A 252 -21.62 -7.43 26.22
CA GLN A 252 -20.43 -8.22 26.00
C GLN A 252 -19.89 -8.11 24.58
N VAL A 253 -20.72 -7.75 23.58
CA VAL A 253 -20.28 -7.59 22.19
C VAL A 253 -19.66 -6.22 22.00
N PRO A 254 -18.36 -6.11 21.64
CA PRO A 254 -17.73 -4.81 21.37
C PRO A 254 -18.36 -4.16 20.14
N LYS A 255 -18.24 -2.83 20.02
CA LYS A 255 -18.63 -2.14 18.80
C LYS A 255 -17.72 -2.58 17.65
N LEU A 256 -18.27 -2.78 16.44
CA LEU A 256 -17.48 -2.98 15.22
C LEU A 256 -17.22 -1.61 14.59
N VAL A 257 -15.97 -1.30 14.28
CA VAL A 257 -15.58 -0.05 13.64
C VAL A 257 -14.96 -0.33 12.28
N PHE A 258 -15.57 0.16 11.22
CA PHE A 258 -14.98 0.20 9.89
C PHE A 258 -14.28 1.55 9.70
N ALA A 259 -12.98 1.56 9.56
CA ALA A 259 -12.17 2.76 9.34
C ALA A 259 -11.68 2.80 7.89
N GLY A 260 -12.35 3.62 7.07
CA GLY A 260 -12.05 3.78 5.65
C GLY A 260 -13.23 4.33 4.85
N GLY A 261 -12.95 4.72 3.62
CA GLY A 261 -13.97 5.20 2.69
C GLY A 261 -14.76 4.06 2.02
N TRP A 262 -15.96 4.38 1.54
CA TRP A 262 -16.71 3.47 0.69
C TRP A 262 -16.02 3.28 -0.66
N GLY A 263 -15.80 2.04 -1.05
CA GLY A 263 -15.28 1.61 -2.33
C GLY A 263 -16.41 1.13 -3.27
N TRP A 264 -16.20 0.01 -3.90
CA TRP A 264 -17.04 -0.51 -4.97
C TRP A 264 -17.56 -1.92 -4.65
N MET A 265 -18.67 -2.31 -5.31
CA MET A 265 -19.34 -3.62 -5.20
C MET A 265 -19.75 -3.97 -3.75
N VAL A 266 -20.29 -2.97 -3.02
CA VAL A 266 -20.68 -3.10 -1.60
C VAL A 266 -22.06 -2.52 -1.32
N GLU A 267 -22.89 -2.36 -2.34
CA GLU A 267 -24.24 -1.79 -2.26
C GLU A 267 -25.15 -2.61 -1.33
N ASP A 268 -25.03 -3.93 -1.39
CA ASP A 268 -25.83 -4.83 -0.53
C ASP A 268 -25.39 -4.75 0.94
N LEU A 269 -24.07 -4.63 1.20
CA LEU A 269 -23.58 -4.38 2.53
C LEU A 269 -24.09 -3.04 3.08
N ARG A 270 -24.04 -1.99 2.26
CA ARG A 270 -24.54 -0.65 2.64
C ARG A 270 -26.01 -0.70 3.04
N LYS A 271 -26.85 -1.30 2.20
CA LYS A 271 -28.28 -1.49 2.48
C LYS A 271 -28.52 -2.30 3.76
N ALA A 272 -27.74 -3.37 3.98
CA ALA A 272 -27.86 -4.20 5.18
C ALA A 272 -27.47 -3.41 6.46
N ILE A 273 -26.42 -2.60 6.39
CA ILE A 273 -26.02 -1.72 7.50
C ILE A 273 -27.13 -0.71 7.82
N GLU A 274 -27.66 -0.05 6.80
CA GLU A 274 -28.75 0.93 6.95
C GLU A 274 -30.04 0.28 7.50
N ALA A 275 -30.46 -0.87 6.93
CA ALA A 275 -31.64 -1.60 7.33
C ALA A 275 -31.62 -2.10 8.78
N THR A 276 -30.41 -2.33 9.32
CA THR A 276 -30.24 -2.75 10.72
C THR A 276 -29.94 -1.58 11.67
N ASN A 277 -30.10 -0.34 11.21
CA ASN A 277 -29.68 0.84 11.96
C ASN A 277 -28.26 0.69 12.52
N HIS A 278 -27.30 0.30 11.64
CA HIS A 278 -25.91 0.05 12.03
C HIS A 278 -25.78 -1.01 13.13
N LEU A 279 -26.50 -2.12 13.01
CA LEU A 279 -26.62 -3.16 14.03
C LEU A 279 -27.09 -2.56 15.37
N ASP A 280 -28.11 -1.72 15.32
CA ASP A 280 -28.60 -0.92 16.47
C ASP A 280 -27.48 -0.11 17.15
N ASN A 281 -26.66 0.59 16.39
CA ASN A 281 -25.49 1.37 16.83
C ASN A 281 -24.29 0.54 17.37
N LYS A 282 -24.24 -0.77 17.10
CA LYS A 282 -23.06 -1.62 17.38
C LYS A 282 -22.07 -1.63 16.22
N LEU A 283 -22.34 -0.97 15.09
CA LEU A 283 -21.41 -0.74 14.01
C LEU A 283 -21.22 0.77 13.80
N ALA A 284 -19.99 1.22 13.69
CA ALA A 284 -19.63 2.59 13.35
C ALA A 284 -18.73 2.62 12.11
N ILE A 285 -18.87 3.66 11.28
CA ILE A 285 -18.03 3.91 10.13
C ILE A 285 -17.29 5.22 10.32
N VAL A 286 -15.96 5.15 10.40
CA VAL A 286 -15.06 6.31 10.44
C VAL A 286 -14.53 6.52 9.03
N SER A 287 -15.18 7.41 8.28
CA SER A 287 -14.85 7.63 6.87
C SER A 287 -13.55 8.41 6.72
N SER A 288 -12.58 7.79 6.01
CA SER A 288 -11.30 8.43 5.65
C SER A 288 -10.58 9.11 6.83
N PRO A 289 -10.31 8.39 7.93
CA PRO A 289 -9.58 8.97 9.06
C PRO A 289 -8.21 9.47 8.60
N ASP A 290 -7.74 10.57 9.17
CA ASP A 290 -6.35 10.99 9.04
C ASP A 290 -5.41 10.05 9.82
N ASP A 291 -4.11 10.19 9.63
CA ASP A 291 -3.12 9.31 10.27
C ASP A 291 -3.15 9.42 11.80
N ALA A 292 -3.44 10.61 12.36
CA ALA A 292 -3.56 10.82 13.78
C ALA A 292 -4.77 10.07 14.39
N THR A 293 -5.92 10.20 13.73
CA THR A 293 -7.15 9.48 14.11
C THR A 293 -6.98 7.98 13.93
N LEU A 294 -6.33 7.56 12.82
CA LEU A 294 -6.09 6.15 12.55
C LEU A 294 -5.15 5.51 13.59
N ALA A 295 -4.08 6.23 13.99
CA ALA A 295 -3.20 5.81 15.07
C ALA A 295 -3.93 5.67 16.40
N ALA A 296 -4.83 6.64 16.74
CA ALA A 296 -5.66 6.54 17.92
C ALA A 296 -6.60 5.33 17.86
N LEU A 297 -7.23 5.08 16.70
CA LEU A 297 -8.09 3.91 16.50
C LEU A 297 -7.34 2.59 16.71
N TYR A 298 -6.13 2.44 16.18
CA TYR A 298 -5.31 1.24 16.41
C TYR A 298 -4.92 1.10 17.89
N ARG A 299 -4.43 2.16 18.49
CA ARG A 299 -3.95 2.13 19.88
C ARG A 299 -5.05 1.75 20.88
N GLU A 300 -6.25 2.26 20.66
CA GLU A 300 -7.35 2.15 21.62
C GLU A 300 -8.35 1.03 21.31
N CYS A 301 -8.24 0.32 20.19
CA CYS A 301 -9.13 -0.82 19.90
C CYS A 301 -8.83 -2.00 20.83
N ARG A 302 -9.82 -2.89 20.95
CA ARG A 302 -9.67 -4.15 21.69
C ARG A 302 -8.81 -5.15 20.89
N PHE A 303 -9.10 -5.33 19.60
CA PHE A 303 -8.36 -6.12 18.62
C PHE A 303 -8.74 -5.65 17.21
N THR A 304 -8.08 -6.16 16.20
CA THR A 304 -8.38 -5.82 14.80
C THR A 304 -8.87 -7.01 13.99
N LEU A 305 -9.48 -6.71 12.84
CA LEU A 305 -9.94 -7.67 11.84
C LEU A 305 -9.35 -7.33 10.48
N TYR A 306 -8.94 -8.34 9.72
CA TYR A 306 -8.52 -8.17 8.33
C TYR A 306 -8.84 -9.42 7.50
N LEU A 307 -10.07 -9.53 6.98
CA LEU A 307 -10.66 -10.73 6.39
C LEU A 307 -10.57 -10.74 4.86
N SER A 308 -9.60 -10.03 4.28
CA SER A 308 -9.46 -9.86 2.84
C SER A 308 -9.24 -11.18 2.11
N TYR A 309 -9.83 -11.30 0.92
CA TYR A 309 -9.64 -12.46 0.04
C TYR A 309 -8.28 -12.48 -0.65
N TYR A 310 -7.69 -11.31 -0.93
CA TYR A 310 -6.42 -11.22 -1.65
C TYR A 310 -5.70 -9.91 -1.35
N GLU A 311 -4.38 -9.98 -1.07
CA GLU A 311 -3.54 -8.81 -0.80
C GLU A 311 -2.13 -8.99 -1.39
N GLY A 312 -1.49 -7.86 -1.73
CA GLY A 312 -0.07 -7.83 -2.05
C GLY A 312 0.82 -7.78 -0.80
N TRP A 313 0.34 -7.21 0.32
CA TRP A 313 1.00 -7.22 1.63
C TRP A 313 -0.01 -7.39 2.77
N GLY A 314 -0.69 -6.37 3.16
CA GLY A 314 -1.58 -6.33 4.32
C GLY A 314 -1.10 -5.34 5.38
N LEU A 315 -0.83 -4.08 4.97
CA LEU A 315 -0.41 -3.03 5.91
C LEU A 315 -1.28 -2.95 7.18
N PRO A 316 -2.63 -3.06 7.13
CA PRO A 316 -3.43 -3.01 8.34
C PRO A 316 -3.11 -4.10 9.35
N VAL A 317 -2.61 -5.25 8.90
CA VAL A 317 -2.16 -6.34 9.79
C VAL A 317 -0.86 -5.95 10.48
N SER A 318 0.18 -5.60 9.71
CA SER A 318 1.46 -5.18 10.28
C SER A 318 1.35 -3.91 11.14
N ASP A 319 0.44 -2.98 10.79
CA ASP A 319 0.13 -1.82 11.62
C ASP A 319 -0.52 -2.24 12.95
N SER A 320 -1.52 -3.14 12.92
CA SER A 320 -2.14 -3.67 14.14
C SER A 320 -1.10 -4.20 15.13
N LEU A 321 -0.22 -5.06 14.63
CA LEU A 321 0.85 -5.64 15.44
C LEU A 321 1.83 -4.58 15.96
N SER A 322 2.12 -3.53 15.18
CA SER A 322 3.00 -2.44 15.61
C SER A 322 2.41 -1.60 16.75
N PHE A 323 1.06 -1.59 16.90
CA PHE A 323 0.35 -1.00 18.03
C PHE A 323 0.09 -2.00 19.18
N GLY A 324 0.68 -3.19 19.14
CA GLY A 324 0.49 -4.22 20.15
C GLY A 324 -0.88 -4.86 20.14
N LYS A 325 -1.62 -4.82 19.01
CA LYS A 325 -2.98 -5.34 18.90
C LYS A 325 -3.04 -6.62 18.11
N ILE A 326 -3.71 -7.63 18.65
CA ILE A 326 -3.96 -8.90 17.96
C ILE A 326 -4.89 -8.66 16.77
N CYS A 327 -4.58 -9.30 15.65
CA CYS A 327 -5.41 -9.28 14.44
C CYS A 327 -6.01 -10.66 14.17
N VAL A 328 -7.34 -10.72 14.00
CA VAL A 328 -7.99 -11.85 13.34
C VAL A 328 -7.89 -11.61 11.83
N ALA A 329 -7.05 -12.38 11.17
CA ALA A 329 -6.62 -12.10 9.80
C ALA A 329 -6.93 -13.27 8.86
N SER A 330 -7.16 -12.97 7.60
CA SER A 330 -7.23 -13.98 6.55
C SER A 330 -5.90 -14.73 6.43
N GLU A 331 -5.95 -16.02 6.17
CA GLU A 331 -4.78 -16.86 5.90
C GLU A 331 -4.31 -16.80 4.42
N ARG A 332 -4.92 -15.95 3.59
CA ARG A 332 -4.69 -15.90 2.14
C ARG A 332 -3.54 -15.00 1.74
N THR A 333 -2.86 -15.42 0.67
CA THR A 333 -1.82 -14.66 -0.05
C THR A 333 -0.67 -14.16 0.83
N SER A 334 -0.42 -12.84 0.86
CA SER A 334 0.66 -12.21 1.62
C SER A 334 0.32 -11.91 3.08
N ILE A 335 -0.94 -12.09 3.50
CA ILE A 335 -1.38 -11.72 4.85
C ILE A 335 -0.60 -12.48 5.94
N PRO A 336 -0.31 -13.81 5.78
CA PRO A 336 0.56 -14.52 6.72
C PRO A 336 2.01 -14.01 6.76
N GLU A 337 2.51 -13.40 5.68
CA GLU A 337 3.84 -12.76 5.68
C GLU A 337 3.82 -11.49 6.53
N ALA A 338 2.74 -10.70 6.44
CA ALA A 338 2.57 -9.46 7.20
C ALA A 338 2.32 -9.69 8.70
N GLY A 339 1.58 -10.77 9.04
CA GLY A 339 1.17 -11.08 10.41
C GLY A 339 2.06 -12.08 11.13
N SER A 340 2.89 -12.82 10.39
CA SER A 340 3.76 -13.88 10.93
C SER A 340 2.95 -14.84 11.86
N ARG A 341 3.48 -15.22 13.02
CA ARG A 341 2.80 -16.06 14.02
C ARG A 341 1.90 -15.28 14.99
N PHE A 342 1.82 -13.95 14.85
CA PHE A 342 1.16 -13.08 15.83
C PHE A 342 -0.30 -12.76 15.50
N CYS A 343 -0.88 -13.42 14.50
CA CYS A 343 -2.28 -13.28 14.12
C CYS A 343 -3.06 -14.56 14.40
N LEU A 344 -4.36 -14.40 14.61
CA LEU A 344 -5.31 -15.51 14.58
C LEU A 344 -5.83 -15.66 13.15
N TYR A 345 -5.34 -16.67 12.44
CA TYR A 345 -5.66 -16.86 11.03
C TYR A 345 -6.98 -17.62 10.82
N VAL A 346 -7.75 -17.16 9.86
CA VAL A 346 -9.02 -17.75 9.46
C VAL A 346 -9.13 -17.80 7.93
N ASP A 347 -9.80 -18.81 7.42
CA ASP A 347 -10.19 -18.85 6.02
C ASP A 347 -11.29 -17.81 5.76
N PRO A 348 -11.07 -16.81 4.86
CA PRO A 348 -12.06 -15.78 4.57
C PRO A 348 -13.35 -16.32 3.91
N ASP A 349 -13.35 -17.56 3.43
CA ASP A 349 -14.55 -18.23 2.92
C ASP A 349 -15.30 -19.00 4.01
N ASN A 350 -14.69 -19.24 5.18
CA ASN A 350 -15.28 -19.96 6.30
C ASN A 350 -15.80 -19.02 7.40
N THR A 351 -17.02 -18.51 7.23
CA THR A 351 -17.64 -17.59 8.19
C THR A 351 -17.80 -18.22 9.59
N THR A 352 -18.07 -19.51 9.68
CA THR A 352 -18.24 -20.22 10.97
C THR A 352 -16.93 -20.23 11.76
N ALA A 353 -15.82 -20.61 11.15
CA ALA A 353 -14.52 -20.62 11.80
C ALA A 353 -14.10 -19.18 12.24
N ALA A 354 -14.31 -18.20 11.39
CA ALA A 354 -14.04 -16.80 11.72
C ALA A 354 -14.93 -16.30 12.88
N TYR A 355 -16.22 -16.67 12.87
CA TYR A 355 -17.14 -16.37 13.97
C TYR A 355 -16.67 -16.97 15.31
N GLU A 356 -16.35 -18.27 15.34
CA GLU A 356 -15.88 -18.92 16.56
C GLU A 356 -14.57 -18.30 17.09
N THR A 357 -13.64 -17.97 16.18
CA THR A 357 -12.38 -17.29 16.55
C THR A 357 -12.67 -15.94 17.23
N VAL A 358 -13.53 -15.12 16.62
CA VAL A 358 -13.91 -13.79 17.17
C VAL A 358 -14.68 -13.95 18.48
N LYS A 359 -15.63 -14.91 18.58
CA LYS A 359 -16.41 -15.18 19.77
C LYS A 359 -15.50 -15.59 20.93
N ASN A 360 -14.54 -16.49 20.70
CA ASN A 360 -13.58 -16.92 21.71
C ASN A 360 -12.73 -15.75 22.20
N LEU A 361 -12.26 -14.89 21.31
CA LEU A 361 -11.46 -13.71 21.65
C LEU A 361 -12.26 -12.68 22.50
N ILE A 362 -13.55 -12.52 22.20
CA ILE A 362 -14.47 -11.66 22.98
C ILE A 362 -14.74 -12.26 24.35
N SER A 363 -15.00 -13.56 24.42
CA SER A 363 -15.42 -14.25 25.63
C SER A 363 -14.27 -14.59 26.59
N SER A 364 -13.02 -14.47 26.15
CA SER A 364 -11.82 -14.85 26.89
C SER A 364 -10.82 -13.69 27.00
N PRO A 365 -11.06 -12.69 27.88
CA PRO A 365 -10.13 -11.55 28.03
C PRO A 365 -8.70 -11.95 28.38
N ASN A 366 -8.51 -13.00 29.19
CA ASN A 366 -7.21 -13.52 29.56
C ASN A 366 -6.43 -14.05 28.35
N MET A 367 -7.12 -14.66 27.36
CA MET A 367 -6.51 -15.11 26.11
C MET A 367 -5.98 -13.91 25.32
N LEU A 368 -6.75 -12.85 25.20
CA LEU A 368 -6.30 -11.65 24.48
C LEU A 368 -5.08 -11.01 25.16
N GLU A 369 -5.10 -10.86 26.47
CA GLU A 369 -3.99 -10.32 27.26
C GLU A 369 -2.71 -11.17 27.11
N GLN A 370 -2.83 -12.50 27.13
CA GLN A 370 -1.73 -13.42 26.91
C GLN A 370 -1.13 -13.27 25.50
N LEU A 371 -1.98 -13.20 24.47
CA LEU A 371 -1.53 -13.00 23.08
C LEU A 371 -0.87 -11.64 22.87
N GLU A 372 -1.41 -10.58 23.45
CA GLU A 372 -0.81 -9.24 23.42
C GLU A 372 0.51 -9.18 24.21
N GLY A 373 0.64 -9.94 25.30
CA GLY A 373 1.88 -10.12 26.05
C GLY A 373 2.96 -10.77 25.18
N GLU A 374 2.63 -11.90 24.53
CA GLU A 374 3.56 -12.58 23.61
C GLU A 374 3.96 -11.68 22.44
N LEU A 375 3.01 -10.94 21.87
CA LEU A 375 3.27 -9.97 20.81
C LEU A 375 4.26 -8.89 21.28
N ARG A 376 4.04 -8.29 22.44
CA ARG A 376 4.89 -7.23 23.02
C ARG A 376 6.31 -7.70 23.27
N ASP A 377 6.47 -8.93 23.75
CA ASP A 377 7.77 -9.48 24.13
C ASP A 377 8.59 -9.97 22.94
N ASN A 378 7.94 -10.37 21.84
CA ASN A 378 8.60 -11.09 20.76
C ASN A 378 8.44 -10.47 19.36
N TYR A 379 7.61 -9.45 19.17
CA TYR A 379 7.42 -8.79 17.88
C TYR A 379 8.22 -7.50 17.77
N THR A 380 8.98 -7.41 16.70
CA THR A 380 9.66 -6.15 16.34
C THR A 380 9.16 -5.72 14.96
N PRO A 381 8.46 -4.59 14.87
CA PRO A 381 7.99 -4.08 13.58
C PRO A 381 9.16 -3.70 12.68
N THR A 382 9.07 -4.02 11.41
CA THR A 382 10.01 -3.51 10.41
C THR A 382 9.83 -1.99 10.30
N SER A 383 10.93 -1.24 10.34
CA SER A 383 10.87 0.22 10.15
C SER A 383 10.83 0.58 8.66
N TRP A 384 10.29 1.75 8.34
CA TRP A 384 10.34 2.30 6.97
C TRP A 384 11.76 2.60 6.53
N THR A 385 12.66 2.91 7.47
CA THR A 385 14.10 3.05 7.21
C THR A 385 14.71 1.73 6.73
N THR A 386 14.32 0.59 7.33
CA THR A 386 14.76 -0.74 6.85
C THR A 386 14.29 -1.00 5.43
N THR A 387 13.07 -0.59 5.08
CA THR A 387 12.56 -0.69 3.70
C THR A 387 13.41 0.15 2.73
N ALA A 388 13.71 1.39 3.08
CA ALA A 388 14.54 2.29 2.28
C ALA A 388 15.95 1.74 2.07
N ASP A 389 16.60 1.28 3.14
CA ASP A 389 17.93 0.67 3.09
C ASP A 389 17.93 -0.58 2.19
N ALA A 390 16.91 -1.45 2.30
CA ALA A 390 16.79 -2.65 1.48
C ALA A 390 16.60 -2.32 -0.01
N ILE A 391 15.82 -1.29 -0.35
CA ILE A 391 15.66 -0.82 -1.73
C ILE A 391 17.00 -0.36 -2.28
N VAL A 392 17.71 0.53 -1.55
CA VAL A 392 19.01 1.09 -2.00
C VAL A 392 20.05 -0.02 -2.14
N GLN A 393 20.18 -0.92 -1.17
CA GLN A 393 21.12 -2.04 -1.22
C GLN A 393 20.82 -3.01 -2.38
N THR A 394 19.54 -3.25 -2.66
CA THR A 394 19.15 -4.13 -3.78
C THR A 394 19.43 -3.52 -5.13
N LEU A 395 19.23 -2.21 -5.29
CA LEU A 395 19.35 -1.51 -6.57
C LEU A 395 20.75 -0.97 -6.82
N LEU A 396 21.46 -0.56 -5.77
CA LEU A 396 22.81 0.02 -5.80
C LEU A 396 23.74 -0.79 -4.89
N PRO A 397 24.08 -2.05 -5.25
CA PRO A 397 25.01 -2.84 -4.45
C PRO A 397 26.37 -2.13 -4.37
N GLU A 398 26.95 -2.08 -3.18
CA GLU A 398 28.23 -1.39 -2.94
C GLU A 398 29.33 -1.88 -3.89
N ALA A 399 30.22 -0.96 -4.32
CA ALA A 399 31.29 -1.21 -5.28
C ALA A 399 32.26 -2.32 -4.86
N GLU A 400 32.30 -2.73 -3.57
CA GLU A 400 33.10 -3.86 -3.09
C GLU A 400 32.63 -5.22 -3.61
N SER A 401 31.32 -5.40 -3.78
CA SER A 401 30.74 -6.60 -4.43
C SER A 401 31.05 -6.67 -5.91
N MET A 402 31.24 -5.53 -6.56
CA MET A 402 31.66 -5.48 -7.99
C MET A 402 33.14 -5.73 -8.19
N LYS A 403 34.00 -5.33 -7.24
CA LYS A 403 35.44 -5.68 -7.28
C LYS A 403 35.67 -7.18 -7.19
N ALA A 404 34.95 -7.87 -6.30
CA ALA A 404 35.06 -9.33 -6.16
C ALA A 404 34.58 -10.09 -7.41
N ARG A 405 33.64 -9.50 -8.21
CA ARG A 405 33.22 -10.07 -9.50
C ARG A 405 34.16 -9.70 -10.65
N ALA A 406 34.78 -8.53 -10.62
CA ALA A 406 35.73 -8.09 -11.64
C ALA A 406 37.10 -8.81 -11.53
N GLU A 407 37.47 -9.26 -10.33
CA GLU A 407 38.69 -10.07 -10.11
C GLU A 407 38.54 -11.52 -10.62
N PHE A 408 37.32 -11.96 -10.97
CA PHE A 408 37.04 -13.32 -11.46
C PHE A 408 36.82 -13.42 -12.98
N ASP A 409 36.87 -12.29 -13.74
CA ASP A 409 36.79 -12.29 -15.22
C ASP A 409 38.01 -11.59 -15.85
N PRO A 410 38.97 -12.34 -16.34
CA PRO A 410 40.19 -11.77 -16.94
C PRO A 410 40.02 -11.31 -18.39
N SER A 411 38.82 -11.00 -18.89
CA SER A 411 38.63 -10.50 -20.23
C SER A 411 38.90 -8.98 -20.32
N PRO A 412 39.83 -8.52 -21.17
CA PRO A 412 40.12 -7.10 -21.27
C PRO A 412 39.08 -6.41 -22.15
N GLY A 413 38.24 -5.56 -21.57
CA GLY A 413 37.34 -4.74 -22.36
C GLY A 413 36.17 -4.04 -21.66
N CYS A 414 36.08 -4.04 -20.34
CA CYS A 414 35.00 -3.32 -19.65
C CYS A 414 35.57 -2.13 -18.86
N ALA A 415 35.37 -0.93 -19.38
CA ALA A 415 35.73 0.30 -18.68
C ALA A 415 34.82 0.50 -17.45
N LEU A 416 35.43 0.62 -16.28
CA LEU A 416 34.78 0.94 -15.00
C LEU A 416 34.18 2.34 -15.06
N ALA A 417 32.86 2.48 -14.87
CA ALA A 417 32.21 3.75 -14.57
C ALA A 417 32.41 4.10 -13.09
N ALA A 418 32.92 5.29 -12.82
CA ALA A 418 33.22 5.78 -11.47
C ALA A 418 31.97 6.24 -10.76
N PHE A 419 31.77 5.73 -9.53
CA PHE A 419 30.77 6.25 -8.60
C PHE A 419 31.29 7.53 -7.94
N ARG A 420 30.43 8.54 -7.73
CA ARG A 420 30.79 9.71 -6.92
C ARG A 420 31.16 9.27 -5.50
N ARG A 421 32.37 9.59 -5.10
CA ARG A 421 32.74 9.67 -3.68
C ARG A 421 32.28 11.03 -3.15
N ALA A 422 31.53 10.99 -2.04
CA ALA A 422 31.39 12.18 -1.20
C ALA A 422 32.74 12.56 -0.60
#